data_a370a14409db09f3a1a82894d9bff66c
#
_entry.id   a370a14409db09f3a1a82894d9bff66c
#
_cell.length_a   1.000
_cell.length_b   1.000
_cell.length_c   1.000
_cell.angle_alpha   90.00
_cell.angle_beta   90.00
_cell.angle_gamma   90.00
#
_symmetry.space_group_name_H-M   'P 1'
#
loop_
_entity.id
_entity.type
_entity.pdbx_description
1 polymer ?
#
loop_
_entity_poly.entity_id
_entity_poly.type
_entity_poly.pdbx_seq_one_letter_code
_entity_poly.pdbx_strand_id
1 'polypeptide(L)'
;MKRLSIILASLLIATIGYAQKTVYVDTDYLLSKIPAYKEAQQQIDELTKNWQVEIEEQRTALDALYKQYQIDKVLLSNDMKAKREQEILDKEKELKELQKKRFGANGDRVKKEEELIKPIQDEIFNAIKELASSQGYAFVIDAASSEYTLLYSDSKYDVSDDVLRKLGYVK
;
A
#
# COMPACT_ATOMS: atom_id res chain seq x y z
N MET A 1 19.48 -11.73 -62.76
CA MET A 1 20.25 -11.21 -61.62
C MET A 1 19.56 -9.99 -60.98
N LYS A 2 19.21 -8.93 -61.70
CA LYS A 2 18.54 -7.73 -61.13
C LYS A 2 17.21 -8.02 -60.39
N ARG A 3 16.39 -8.96 -60.91
CA ARG A 3 15.11 -9.31 -60.23
C ARG A 3 15.31 -10.08 -58.94
N LEU A 4 16.35 -10.92 -58.84
CA LEU A 4 16.69 -11.68 -57.64
C LEU A 4 17.26 -10.76 -56.56
N SER A 5 18.03 -9.71 -56.95
CA SER A 5 18.54 -8.70 -56.03
C SER A 5 17.44 -7.85 -55.41
N ILE A 6 16.36 -7.55 -56.17
CA ILE A 6 15.23 -6.80 -55.68
C ILE A 6 14.40 -7.60 -54.66
N ILE A 7 14.22 -8.90 -54.91
CA ILE A 7 13.51 -9.80 -53.98
C ILE A 7 14.34 -10.00 -52.70
N LEU A 8 15.66 -10.07 -52.81
CA LEU A 8 16.53 -10.21 -51.62
C LEU A 8 16.55 -8.88 -50.81
N ALA A 9 16.54 -7.73 -51.46
CA ALA A 9 16.45 -6.44 -50.80
C ALA A 9 15.08 -6.19 -50.12
N SER A 10 13.97 -6.66 -50.73
CA SER A 10 12.64 -6.59 -50.12
C SER A 10 12.48 -7.52 -48.89
N LEU A 11 13.17 -8.67 -48.88
CA LEU A 11 13.18 -9.60 -47.72
C LEU A 11 13.97 -9.00 -46.52
N LEU A 12 15.03 -8.20 -46.79
CA LEU A 12 15.80 -7.52 -45.74
C LEU A 12 15.03 -6.38 -45.07
N ILE A 13 14.10 -5.72 -45.75
CA ILE A 13 13.29 -4.64 -45.17
C ILE A 13 12.16 -5.16 -44.30
N ALA A 14 11.73 -6.42 -44.47
CA ALA A 14 10.67 -7.05 -43.67
C ALA A 14 11.11 -7.44 -42.24
N THR A 15 12.40 -7.35 -41.89
CA THR A 15 12.93 -7.62 -40.55
C THR A 15 13.11 -6.37 -39.68
N ILE A 16 12.38 -5.28 -39.94
CA ILE A 16 12.25 -4.22 -38.95
C ILE A 16 11.42 -4.82 -37.82
N GLY A 17 12.09 -5.62 -37.00
CA GLY A 17 11.49 -6.21 -35.82
C GLY A 17 10.91 -5.11 -34.97
N TYR A 18 9.65 -5.24 -34.61
CA TYR A 18 9.04 -4.45 -33.55
C TYR A 18 9.84 -4.71 -32.29
N ALA A 19 10.85 -3.90 -32.04
CA ALA A 19 11.56 -3.97 -30.77
C ALA A 19 10.55 -3.71 -29.68
N GLN A 20 10.27 -4.72 -28.85
CA GLN A 20 9.37 -4.59 -27.72
C GLN A 20 9.93 -3.52 -26.80
N LYS A 21 9.27 -2.37 -26.74
CA LYS A 21 9.70 -1.27 -25.91
C LYS A 21 9.34 -1.59 -24.46
N THR A 22 10.37 -1.74 -23.63
CA THR A 22 10.24 -1.85 -22.18
C THR A 22 10.61 -0.51 -21.57
N VAL A 23 9.77 -0.02 -20.65
CA VAL A 23 9.96 1.21 -19.90
C VAL A 23 9.74 0.96 -18.42
N TYR A 24 10.03 1.93 -17.58
CA TYR A 24 9.74 1.84 -16.16
C TYR A 24 9.05 3.10 -15.64
N VAL A 25 8.39 2.95 -14.52
CA VAL A 25 7.85 4.01 -13.69
C VAL A 25 8.33 3.84 -12.27
N ASP A 26 8.37 4.91 -11.51
CA ASP A 26 8.57 4.90 -10.05
C ASP A 26 7.23 5.24 -9.40
N THR A 27 6.54 4.22 -8.85
CA THR A 27 5.22 4.42 -8.24
C THR A 27 5.29 5.24 -6.95
N ASP A 28 6.38 5.19 -6.18
CA ASP A 28 6.56 6.03 -5.00
C ASP A 28 6.69 7.50 -5.40
N TYR A 29 7.45 7.78 -6.46
CA TYR A 29 7.53 9.11 -7.04
C TYR A 29 6.17 9.60 -7.53
N LEU A 30 5.42 8.79 -8.28
CA LEU A 30 4.07 9.12 -8.76
C LEU A 30 3.16 9.49 -7.58
N LEU A 31 3.06 8.62 -6.58
CA LEU A 31 2.23 8.83 -5.38
C LEU A 31 2.63 10.11 -4.63
N SER A 32 3.94 10.40 -4.52
CA SER A 32 4.44 11.60 -3.85
C SER A 32 3.99 12.92 -4.49
N LYS A 33 3.65 12.89 -5.79
CA LYS A 33 3.20 14.06 -6.57
C LYS A 33 1.68 14.24 -6.59
N ILE A 34 0.92 13.27 -6.10
CA ILE A 34 -0.55 13.29 -6.10
C ILE A 34 -1.05 13.85 -4.77
N PRO A 35 -1.70 15.04 -4.75
CA PRO A 35 -2.18 15.65 -3.50
C PRO A 35 -3.18 14.76 -2.75
N ALA A 36 -4.09 14.10 -3.48
CA ALA A 36 -5.08 13.20 -2.89
C ALA A 36 -4.44 12.03 -2.11
N TYR A 37 -3.29 11.52 -2.55
CA TYR A 37 -2.54 10.49 -1.81
C TYR A 37 -2.01 11.03 -0.48
N LYS A 38 -1.50 12.25 -0.47
CA LYS A 38 -0.98 12.90 0.73
C LYS A 38 -2.08 13.14 1.76
N GLU A 39 -3.25 13.58 1.31
CA GLU A 39 -4.43 13.76 2.14
C GLU A 39 -4.94 12.42 2.70
N ALA A 40 -4.99 11.37 1.87
CA ALA A 40 -5.36 10.03 2.29
C ALA A 40 -4.41 9.49 3.36
N GLN A 41 -3.10 9.66 3.16
CA GLN A 41 -2.08 9.24 4.12
C GLN A 41 -2.23 9.98 5.46
N GLN A 42 -2.45 11.30 5.44
CA GLN A 42 -2.68 12.08 6.66
C GLN A 42 -3.92 11.61 7.42
N GLN A 43 -5.03 11.32 6.73
CA GLN A 43 -6.24 10.78 7.36
C GLN A 43 -6.00 9.42 8.03
N ILE A 44 -5.26 8.53 7.35
CA ILE A 44 -4.91 7.21 7.90
C ILE A 44 -4.03 7.35 9.13
N ASP A 45 -3.05 8.27 9.10
CA ASP A 45 -2.14 8.51 10.21
C ASP A 45 -2.88 9.07 11.43
N GLU A 46 -3.81 10.02 11.24
CA GLU A 46 -4.65 10.55 12.30
C GLU A 46 -5.55 9.48 12.94
N LEU A 47 -6.21 8.67 12.12
CA LEU A 47 -7.04 7.56 12.61
C LEU A 47 -6.19 6.54 13.37
N THR A 48 -5.03 6.19 12.84
CA THR A 48 -4.08 5.26 13.46
C THR A 48 -3.64 5.76 14.84
N LYS A 49 -3.32 7.05 14.94
CA LYS A 49 -2.94 7.68 16.22
C LYS A 49 -4.08 7.64 17.22
N ASN A 50 -5.31 7.94 16.79
CA ASN A 50 -6.48 7.91 17.67
C ASN A 50 -6.76 6.49 18.18
N TRP A 51 -6.64 5.46 17.33
CA TRP A 51 -6.80 4.07 17.74
C TRP A 51 -5.68 3.60 18.68
N GLN A 52 -4.46 4.08 18.50
CA GLN A 52 -3.36 3.79 19.43
C GLN A 52 -3.64 4.38 20.82
N VAL A 53 -4.17 5.59 20.89
CA VAL A 53 -4.59 6.23 22.16
C VAL A 53 -5.71 5.42 22.81
N GLU A 54 -6.75 5.04 22.05
CA GLU A 54 -7.85 4.20 22.54
C GLU A 54 -7.35 2.89 23.18
N ILE A 55 -6.41 2.21 22.52
CA ILE A 55 -5.83 0.96 23.00
C ILE A 55 -4.99 1.20 24.25
N GLU A 56 -4.20 2.27 24.31
CA GLU A 56 -3.36 2.59 25.47
C GLU A 56 -4.17 2.96 26.70
N GLU A 57 -5.29 3.66 26.53
CA GLU A 57 -6.25 3.94 27.60
C GLU A 57 -6.84 2.64 28.18
N GLN A 58 -7.26 1.70 27.32
CA GLN A 58 -7.78 0.40 27.77
C GLN A 58 -6.70 -0.44 28.47
N ARG A 59 -5.46 -0.39 27.95
CA ARG A 59 -4.31 -1.06 28.59
C ARG A 59 -4.03 -0.50 29.98
N THR A 60 -4.01 0.82 30.11
CA THR A 60 -3.78 1.51 31.38
C THR A 60 -4.88 1.18 32.40
N ALA A 61 -6.15 1.14 31.96
CA ALA A 61 -7.26 0.74 32.81
C ALA A 61 -7.15 -0.71 33.28
N LEU A 62 -6.75 -1.62 32.38
CA LEU A 62 -6.51 -3.02 32.71
C LEU A 62 -5.35 -3.19 33.72
N ASP A 63 -4.25 -2.47 33.53
CA ASP A 63 -3.11 -2.46 34.44
C ASP A 63 -3.50 -1.94 35.84
N ALA A 64 -4.35 -0.92 35.90
CA ALA A 64 -4.88 -0.42 37.16
C ALA A 64 -5.76 -1.46 37.88
N LEU A 65 -6.61 -2.18 37.12
CA LEU A 65 -7.45 -3.23 37.63
C LEU A 65 -6.62 -4.41 38.21
N TYR A 66 -5.55 -4.78 37.50
CA TYR A 66 -4.59 -5.77 37.97
C TYR A 66 -3.92 -5.35 39.30
N LYS A 67 -3.39 -4.13 39.35
CA LYS A 67 -2.73 -3.59 40.55
C LYS A 67 -3.68 -3.58 41.75
N GLN A 68 -4.92 -3.11 41.51
CA GLN A 68 -5.95 -3.09 42.56
C GLN A 68 -6.28 -4.50 43.06
N TYR A 69 -6.44 -5.47 42.13
CA TYR A 69 -6.67 -6.84 42.49
C TYR A 69 -5.54 -7.44 43.36
N GLN A 70 -4.28 -7.17 43.02
CA GLN A 70 -3.14 -7.64 43.80
C GLN A 70 -3.15 -7.10 45.23
N ILE A 71 -3.55 -5.83 45.43
CA ILE A 71 -3.64 -5.18 46.72
C ILE A 71 -4.80 -5.81 47.54
N ASP A 72 -5.98 -5.96 46.91
CA ASP A 72 -7.21 -6.38 47.62
C ASP A 72 -7.27 -7.89 47.85
N LYS A 73 -6.52 -8.68 47.07
CA LYS A 73 -6.60 -10.16 47.04
C LYS A 73 -6.58 -10.82 48.37
N VAL A 74 -5.84 -10.29 49.35
CA VAL A 74 -5.75 -10.88 50.71
C VAL A 74 -7.00 -10.67 51.55
N LEU A 75 -7.82 -9.69 51.21
CA LEU A 75 -9.03 -9.30 51.91
C LEU A 75 -10.32 -9.89 51.28
N LEU A 76 -10.21 -10.39 50.03
CA LEU A 76 -11.36 -10.87 49.26
C LEU A 76 -11.74 -12.32 49.64
N SER A 77 -13.03 -12.59 49.68
CA SER A 77 -13.56 -14.00 49.74
C SER A 77 -13.25 -14.72 48.41
N ASN A 78 -13.34 -16.05 48.40
CA ASN A 78 -13.10 -16.84 47.19
C ASN A 78 -14.03 -16.46 46.02
N ASP A 79 -15.31 -16.20 46.31
CA ASP A 79 -16.28 -15.77 45.28
C ASP A 79 -15.94 -14.39 44.73
N MET A 80 -15.47 -13.47 45.57
CA MET A 80 -15.06 -12.15 45.13
C MET A 80 -13.77 -12.20 44.29
N LYS A 81 -12.83 -13.07 44.64
CA LYS A 81 -11.62 -13.32 43.84
C LYS A 81 -11.99 -13.81 42.45
N ALA A 82 -12.83 -14.87 42.40
CA ALA A 82 -13.28 -15.44 41.13
C ALA A 82 -13.96 -14.38 40.22
N LYS A 83 -14.82 -13.54 40.78
CA LYS A 83 -15.46 -12.44 40.02
C LYS A 83 -14.45 -11.43 39.51
N ARG A 84 -13.46 -11.03 40.31
CA ARG A 84 -12.46 -10.06 39.92
C ARG A 84 -11.50 -10.63 38.87
N GLU A 85 -11.12 -11.88 38.99
CA GLU A 85 -10.32 -12.61 38.01
C GLU A 85 -11.05 -12.69 36.65
N GLN A 86 -12.36 -13.01 36.71
CA GLN A 86 -13.17 -13.04 35.47
C GLN A 86 -13.28 -11.66 34.83
N GLU A 87 -13.48 -10.58 35.59
CA GLU A 87 -13.52 -9.22 35.10
C GLU A 87 -12.20 -8.85 34.37
N ILE A 88 -11.07 -9.23 34.97
CA ILE A 88 -9.73 -9.00 34.36
C ILE A 88 -9.61 -9.78 33.04
N LEU A 89 -9.98 -11.08 33.03
CA LEU A 89 -9.94 -11.90 31.81
C LEU A 89 -10.83 -11.34 30.69
N ASP A 90 -12.02 -10.85 31.06
CA ASP A 90 -12.92 -10.23 30.08
C ASP A 90 -12.33 -8.96 29.52
N LYS A 91 -11.69 -8.11 30.34
CA LYS A 91 -11.00 -6.90 29.87
C LYS A 91 -9.78 -7.18 29.02
N GLU A 92 -9.00 -8.21 29.33
CA GLU A 92 -7.90 -8.68 28.47
C GLU A 92 -8.40 -9.11 27.09
N LYS A 93 -9.50 -9.86 27.08
CA LYS A 93 -10.13 -10.31 25.84
C LYS A 93 -10.63 -9.13 25.01
N GLU A 94 -11.35 -8.18 25.64
CA GLU A 94 -11.82 -6.95 25.00
C GLU A 94 -10.66 -6.17 24.36
N LEU A 95 -9.56 -5.96 25.10
CA LEU A 95 -8.37 -5.27 24.60
C LEU A 95 -7.75 -5.99 23.38
N LYS A 96 -7.63 -7.29 23.45
CA LYS A 96 -7.09 -8.10 22.35
C LYS A 96 -8.00 -8.05 21.11
N GLU A 97 -9.31 -8.10 21.30
CA GLU A 97 -10.28 -7.98 20.22
C GLU A 97 -10.24 -6.57 19.59
N LEU A 98 -10.11 -5.52 20.41
CA LEU A 98 -9.95 -4.14 19.93
C LEU A 98 -8.67 -4.00 19.09
N GLN A 99 -7.53 -4.49 19.56
CA GLN A 99 -6.28 -4.49 18.82
C GLN A 99 -6.41 -5.19 17.46
N LYS A 100 -7.04 -6.38 17.47
CA LYS A 100 -7.30 -7.15 16.26
C LYS A 100 -8.25 -6.41 15.30
N LYS A 101 -9.29 -5.77 15.84
CA LYS A 101 -10.24 -4.96 15.05
C LYS A 101 -9.57 -3.79 14.39
N ARG A 102 -8.68 -3.07 15.10
CA ARG A 102 -8.01 -1.87 14.56
C ARG A 102 -6.84 -2.23 13.62
N PHE A 103 -5.99 -3.18 14.03
CA PHE A 103 -4.68 -3.46 13.39
C PHE A 103 -4.50 -4.89 12.86
N GLY A 104 -5.52 -5.73 12.93
CA GLY A 104 -5.46 -7.08 12.34
C GLY A 104 -5.38 -7.06 10.82
N ALA A 105 -5.09 -8.21 10.21
CA ALA A 105 -4.94 -8.36 8.75
C ALA A 105 -6.15 -7.84 7.94
N ASN A 106 -7.36 -7.89 8.50
CA ASN A 106 -8.58 -7.33 7.91
C ASN A 106 -9.18 -6.24 8.83
N GLY A 107 -8.31 -5.54 9.56
CA GLY A 107 -8.69 -4.52 10.52
C GLY A 107 -9.11 -3.20 9.88
N ASP A 108 -9.54 -2.28 10.75
CA ASP A 108 -10.05 -0.97 10.31
C ASP A 108 -8.99 -0.17 9.55
N ARG A 109 -7.69 -0.30 9.92
CA ARG A 109 -6.58 0.37 9.23
C ARG A 109 -6.47 -0.10 7.79
N VAL A 110 -6.43 -1.41 7.55
CA VAL A 110 -6.33 -1.99 6.19
C VAL A 110 -7.51 -1.57 5.33
N LYS A 111 -8.72 -1.60 5.90
CA LYS A 111 -9.93 -1.15 5.17
C LYS A 111 -9.85 0.33 4.78
N LYS A 112 -9.30 1.17 5.65
CA LYS A 112 -9.13 2.59 5.33
C LYS A 112 -8.04 2.82 4.28
N GLU A 113 -6.96 2.06 4.29
CA GLU A 113 -5.96 2.06 3.22
C GLU A 113 -6.58 1.65 1.88
N GLU A 114 -7.38 0.57 1.84
CA GLU A 114 -8.08 0.14 0.64
C GLU A 114 -9.09 1.20 0.16
N GLU A 115 -9.87 1.80 1.06
CA GLU A 115 -10.88 2.81 0.73
C GLU A 115 -10.26 4.08 0.13
N LEU A 116 -9.16 4.57 0.69
CA LEU A 116 -8.59 5.87 0.36
C LEU A 116 -7.46 5.82 -0.67
N ILE A 117 -6.62 4.78 -0.63
CA ILE A 117 -5.43 4.69 -1.47
C ILE A 117 -5.70 3.90 -2.75
N LYS A 118 -6.49 2.83 -2.66
CA LYS A 118 -6.76 1.99 -3.83
C LYS A 118 -7.32 2.75 -5.05
N PRO A 119 -8.27 3.68 -4.93
CA PRO A 119 -8.76 4.46 -6.07
C PRO A 119 -7.64 5.23 -6.77
N ILE A 120 -6.68 5.80 -6.01
CA ILE A 120 -5.55 6.54 -6.54
C ILE A 120 -4.60 5.61 -7.30
N GLN A 121 -4.34 4.42 -6.76
CA GLN A 121 -3.54 3.40 -7.43
C GLN A 121 -4.22 2.92 -8.72
N ASP A 122 -5.53 2.75 -8.71
CA ASP A 122 -6.30 2.37 -9.89
C ASP A 122 -6.26 3.47 -10.99
N GLU A 123 -6.27 4.75 -10.62
CA GLU A 123 -6.08 5.87 -11.56
C GLU A 123 -4.67 5.85 -12.18
N ILE A 124 -3.63 5.67 -11.38
CA ILE A 124 -2.24 5.53 -11.87
C ILE A 124 -2.14 4.34 -12.83
N PHE A 125 -2.67 3.18 -12.43
CA PHE A 125 -2.64 1.98 -13.27
C PHE A 125 -3.33 2.20 -14.62
N ASN A 126 -4.50 2.85 -14.62
CA ASN A 126 -5.23 3.15 -15.85
C ASN A 126 -4.44 4.14 -16.74
N ALA A 127 -3.82 5.16 -16.16
CA ALA A 127 -2.97 6.10 -16.91
C ALA A 127 -1.76 5.39 -17.53
N ILE A 128 -1.09 4.50 -16.79
CA ILE A 128 0.02 3.68 -17.29
C ILE A 128 -0.46 2.79 -18.45
N LYS A 129 -1.59 2.10 -18.30
CA LYS A 129 -2.16 1.22 -19.32
C LYS A 129 -2.48 1.96 -20.62
N GLU A 130 -3.09 3.14 -20.51
CA GLU A 130 -3.41 3.97 -21.67
C GLU A 130 -2.13 4.52 -22.34
N LEU A 131 -1.14 4.94 -21.54
CA LEU A 131 0.15 5.39 -22.06
C LEU A 131 0.85 4.25 -22.79
N ALA A 132 0.92 3.07 -22.19
CA ALA A 132 1.51 1.87 -22.81
C ALA A 132 0.85 1.53 -24.14
N SER A 133 -0.47 1.54 -24.18
CA SER A 133 -1.23 1.25 -25.41
C SER A 133 -0.96 2.29 -26.51
N SER A 134 -0.90 3.59 -26.16
CA SER A 134 -0.70 4.66 -27.14
C SER A 134 0.73 4.74 -27.67
N GLN A 135 1.74 4.38 -26.85
CA GLN A 135 3.16 4.45 -27.17
C GLN A 135 3.75 3.11 -27.66
N GLY A 136 2.96 2.03 -27.62
CA GLY A 136 3.38 0.70 -28.02
C GLY A 136 4.39 0.07 -27.05
N TYR A 137 4.28 0.35 -25.75
CA TYR A 137 5.11 -0.30 -24.75
C TYR A 137 4.60 -1.72 -24.51
N ALA A 138 5.50 -2.70 -24.57
CA ALA A 138 5.18 -4.10 -24.30
C ALA A 138 5.19 -4.38 -22.80
N PHE A 139 6.07 -3.71 -22.06
CA PHE A 139 6.21 -3.86 -20.62
C PHE A 139 6.45 -2.51 -19.97
N VAL A 140 5.81 -2.31 -18.81
CA VAL A 140 6.08 -1.21 -17.89
C VAL A 140 6.45 -1.83 -16.55
N ILE A 141 7.65 -1.56 -16.06
CA ILE A 141 8.19 -2.10 -14.81
C ILE A 141 8.07 -1.05 -13.73
N ASP A 142 7.64 -1.44 -12.55
CA ASP A 142 7.65 -0.55 -11.38
C ASP A 142 9.03 -0.61 -10.72
N ALA A 143 9.78 0.49 -10.77
CA ALA A 143 11.10 0.60 -10.16
C ALA A 143 11.07 0.71 -8.62
N ALA A 144 9.93 1.12 -8.04
CA ALA A 144 9.73 1.21 -6.59
C ALA A 144 9.33 -0.13 -5.96
N SER A 145 8.97 -1.15 -6.78
CA SER A 145 8.55 -2.45 -6.29
C SER A 145 9.68 -3.18 -5.57
N SER A 146 9.42 -3.64 -4.35
CA SER A 146 10.34 -4.49 -3.60
C SER A 146 10.46 -5.91 -4.16
N GLU A 147 9.56 -6.32 -5.03
CA GLU A 147 9.53 -7.66 -5.63
C GLU A 147 10.53 -7.82 -6.79
N TYR A 148 10.90 -6.69 -7.43
CA TYR A 148 11.83 -6.68 -8.56
C TYR A 148 13.00 -5.75 -8.29
N THR A 149 14.23 -6.27 -8.39
CA THR A 149 15.43 -5.46 -8.27
C THR A 149 15.85 -4.94 -9.64
N LEU A 150 15.62 -3.67 -9.92
CA LEU A 150 16.13 -2.98 -11.09
C LEU A 150 17.54 -2.47 -10.78
N LEU A 151 18.58 -3.20 -11.22
CA LEU A 151 19.98 -2.85 -10.93
C LEU A 151 20.47 -1.63 -11.70
N TYR A 152 19.94 -1.41 -12.90
CA TYR A 152 20.30 -0.31 -13.78
C TYR A 152 19.15 0.03 -14.70
N SER A 153 18.91 1.31 -14.89
CA SER A 153 18.02 1.85 -15.93
C SER A 153 18.58 3.18 -16.45
N ASP A 154 18.41 3.42 -17.73
CA ASP A 154 18.70 4.72 -18.34
C ASP A 154 17.44 5.59 -18.19
N SER A 155 17.60 6.83 -17.73
CA SER A 155 16.49 7.77 -17.47
C SER A 155 15.60 8.04 -18.70
N LYS A 156 16.10 7.81 -19.91
CA LYS A 156 15.29 7.92 -21.13
C LYS A 156 14.14 6.92 -21.22
N TYR A 157 14.18 5.85 -20.39
CA TYR A 157 13.13 4.84 -20.29
C TYR A 157 12.20 5.08 -19.08
N ASP A 158 12.45 6.13 -18.29
CA ASP A 158 11.55 6.58 -17.24
C ASP A 158 10.36 7.32 -17.86
N VAL A 159 9.18 6.81 -17.66
CA VAL A 159 7.92 7.42 -18.14
C VAL A 159 7.05 7.94 -17.01
N SER A 160 7.60 8.08 -15.79
CA SER A 160 6.86 8.54 -14.61
C SER A 160 6.24 9.93 -14.85
N ASP A 161 7.02 10.89 -15.40
CA ASP A 161 6.49 12.22 -15.70
C ASP A 161 5.43 12.22 -16.82
N ASP A 162 5.51 11.28 -17.76
CA ASP A 162 4.49 11.12 -18.79
C ASP A 162 3.17 10.64 -18.18
N VAL A 163 3.24 9.73 -17.20
CA VAL A 163 2.08 9.28 -16.42
C VAL A 163 1.49 10.46 -15.62
N LEU A 164 2.32 11.24 -14.90
CA LEU A 164 1.87 12.41 -14.14
C LEU A 164 1.23 13.47 -15.05
N ARG A 165 1.78 13.68 -16.23
CA ARG A 165 1.23 14.60 -17.24
C ARG A 165 -0.13 14.14 -17.72
N LYS A 166 -0.30 12.84 -17.94
CA LYS A 166 -1.58 12.23 -18.32
C LYS A 166 -2.62 12.35 -17.21
N LEU A 167 -2.21 12.26 -15.94
CA LEU A 167 -3.05 12.48 -14.77
C LEU A 167 -3.31 13.98 -14.47
N GLY A 168 -2.61 14.90 -15.14
CA GLY A 168 -2.79 16.35 -14.97
C GLY A 168 -2.01 16.97 -13.81
N TYR A 169 -1.05 16.25 -13.21
CA TYR A 169 -0.26 16.73 -12.07
C TYR A 169 1.06 17.44 -12.47
N VAL A 170 1.50 17.29 -13.70
CA VAL A 170 2.69 17.96 -14.27
C VAL A 170 2.33 18.54 -15.64
N LYS A 171 2.91 19.71 -15.98
CA LYS A 171 2.72 20.38 -17.28
C LYS A 171 3.66 19.85 -18.34
#